data_4f9f9fe96c80468a8d3482e94cb323ed
#
_entry.id   4f9f9fe96c80468a8d3482e94cb323ed
#
_cell.length_a   1.000
_cell.length_b   1.000
_cell.length_c   1.000
_cell.angle_alpha   90.00
_cell.angle_beta   90.00
_cell.angle_gamma   90.00
#
_symmetry.space_group_name_H-M   'P 1'
#
loop_
_entity.id
_entity.type
_entity.pdbx_description
1 polymer ?
#
loop_
_entity_poly.entity_id
_entity_poly.type
_entity_poly.pdbx_seq_one_letter_code
_entity_poly.pdbx_strand_id
1 'polypeptide(L)'
;MPTLNVVLIDPEIPQNTGNISRTCAATGARLHLVGPMGFRLDDKKMKRAGLDYWPLLDITVYENAQAFFSQNSGPFFYFSTKARRVYTEVTYPDGAYLVFGKETAGLPEEWLRDHPDNSVRLPMLDDEAARSLN
;
A
#
# COMPACT_ATOMS: atom_id res chain seq x y z
N MET A 1 -8.10 -18.96 0.83
CA MET A 1 -6.99 -18.02 0.63
C MET A 1 -7.04 -16.91 1.66
N PRO A 2 -5.89 -16.55 2.26
CA PRO A 2 -5.89 -15.44 3.20
C PRO A 2 -6.27 -14.14 2.50
N THR A 3 -7.02 -13.32 3.18
CA THR A 3 -7.36 -11.98 2.71
C THR A 3 -6.29 -11.02 3.17
N LEU A 4 -5.71 -10.26 2.26
CA LEU A 4 -4.72 -9.25 2.58
C LEU A 4 -5.31 -7.86 2.38
N ASN A 5 -4.80 -6.92 3.14
CA ASN A 5 -5.14 -5.51 3.03
C ASN A 5 -3.92 -4.76 2.51
N VAL A 6 -4.08 -4.08 1.39
CA VAL A 6 -3.03 -3.23 0.84
C VAL A 6 -3.34 -1.79 1.23
N VAL A 7 -2.38 -1.12 1.84
CA VAL A 7 -2.56 0.22 2.37
C VAL A 7 -1.57 1.16 1.69
N LEU A 8 -2.06 2.18 1.04
CA LEU A 8 -1.24 3.21 0.40
C LEU A 8 -1.36 4.49 1.20
N ILE A 9 -0.25 4.90 1.81
CA ILE A 9 -0.20 6.12 2.62
C ILE A 9 0.19 7.29 1.73
N ASP A 10 -0.73 8.22 1.60
CA ASP A 10 -0.50 9.47 0.87
C ASP A 10 0.05 9.23 -0.54
N PRO A 11 -0.62 8.38 -1.34
CA PRO A 11 -0.12 8.09 -2.69
C PRO A 11 -0.08 9.34 -3.54
N GLU A 12 0.95 9.46 -4.38
CA GLU A 12 1.21 10.67 -5.14
C GLU A 12 0.91 10.53 -6.63
N ILE A 13 1.02 9.31 -7.16
CA ILE A 13 0.93 9.08 -8.60
C ILE A 13 -0.36 8.32 -8.91
N PRO A 14 -1.35 8.98 -9.56
CA PRO A 14 -2.65 8.34 -9.82
C PRO A 14 -2.55 7.04 -10.61
N GLN A 15 -1.65 6.99 -11.59
CA GLN A 15 -1.48 5.80 -12.40
C GLN A 15 -1.00 4.60 -11.58
N ASN A 16 -0.09 4.83 -10.63
CA ASN A 16 0.39 3.77 -9.75
C ASN A 16 -0.74 3.25 -8.87
N THR A 17 -1.55 4.16 -8.32
CA THR A 17 -2.71 3.78 -7.53
C THR A 17 -3.70 2.97 -8.37
N GLY A 18 -3.92 3.36 -9.61
CA GLY A 18 -4.79 2.62 -10.53
C GLY A 18 -4.27 1.21 -10.80
N ASN A 19 -2.97 1.05 -11.02
CA ASN A 19 -2.38 -0.25 -11.27
C ASN A 19 -2.48 -1.16 -10.04
N ILE A 20 -2.25 -0.61 -8.86
CA ILE A 20 -2.39 -1.35 -7.62
C ILE A 20 -3.85 -1.74 -7.38
N SER A 21 -4.79 -0.83 -7.68
CA SER A 21 -6.22 -1.11 -7.60
C SER A 21 -6.59 -2.30 -8.47
N ARG A 22 -6.06 -2.36 -9.67
CA ARG A 22 -6.30 -3.46 -10.59
C ARG A 22 -5.79 -4.78 -10.00
N THR A 23 -4.61 -4.78 -9.41
CA THR A 23 -4.05 -5.96 -8.77
C THR A 23 -4.90 -6.40 -7.59
N CYS A 24 -5.38 -5.46 -6.79
CA CYS A 24 -6.24 -5.77 -5.65
C CYS A 24 -7.55 -6.41 -6.12
N ALA A 25 -8.16 -5.85 -7.17
CA ALA A 25 -9.40 -6.43 -7.72
C ALA A 25 -9.17 -7.85 -8.21
N ALA A 26 -8.05 -8.11 -8.88
CA ALA A 26 -7.73 -9.42 -9.43
C ALA A 26 -7.45 -10.45 -8.35
N THR A 27 -6.88 -10.05 -7.22
CA THR A 27 -6.46 -10.96 -6.15
C THR A 27 -7.46 -11.06 -5.00
N GLY A 28 -8.48 -10.18 -4.98
CA GLY A 28 -9.41 -10.13 -3.87
C GLY A 28 -8.89 -9.40 -2.66
N ALA A 29 -7.74 -8.74 -2.74
CA ALA A 29 -7.19 -7.95 -1.65
C ALA A 29 -8.03 -6.68 -1.46
N ARG A 30 -8.13 -6.23 -0.20
CA ARG A 30 -8.78 -4.97 0.11
C ARG A 30 -7.78 -3.84 -0.03
N LEU A 31 -8.24 -2.71 -0.56
CA LEU A 31 -7.39 -1.55 -0.77
C LEU A 31 -7.81 -0.42 0.16
N HIS A 32 -6.84 0.14 0.87
CA HIS A 32 -7.05 1.28 1.76
C HIS A 32 -6.19 2.44 1.24
N LEU A 33 -6.84 3.55 0.92
CA LEU A 33 -6.15 4.77 0.50
C LEU A 33 -6.20 5.78 1.63
N VAL A 34 -5.04 6.18 2.10
CA VAL A 34 -4.92 7.06 3.26
C VAL A 34 -4.38 8.41 2.81
N GLY A 35 -5.20 9.45 2.99
CA GLY A 35 -4.84 10.81 2.60
C GLY A 35 -3.95 11.50 3.61
N PRO A 36 -3.71 12.76 3.35
CA PRO A 36 -4.16 13.56 2.21
C PRO A 36 -3.50 13.13 0.90
N MET A 37 -4.31 13.00 -0.16
CA MET A 37 -3.79 12.61 -1.46
C MET A 37 -3.70 13.82 -2.38
N GLY A 38 -2.66 13.85 -3.20
CA GLY A 38 -2.44 14.93 -4.14
C GLY A 38 -3.29 14.85 -5.41
N PHE A 39 -4.20 13.87 -5.51
CA PHE A 39 -5.06 13.70 -6.66
C PHE A 39 -6.44 13.21 -6.22
N ARG A 40 -7.40 13.21 -7.15
CA ARG A 40 -8.76 12.75 -6.88
C ARG A 40 -8.93 11.32 -7.38
N LEU A 41 -9.83 10.57 -6.71
CA LEU A 41 -10.11 9.19 -7.11
C LEU A 41 -10.73 9.09 -8.51
N ASP A 42 -11.34 10.15 -8.99
CA ASP A 42 -11.90 10.20 -10.34
C ASP A 42 -10.91 10.72 -11.38
N ASP A 43 -9.65 10.81 -11.03
CA ASP A 43 -8.60 11.23 -11.95
C ASP A 43 -8.56 10.30 -13.16
N LYS A 44 -8.46 10.89 -14.36
CA LYS A 44 -8.49 10.12 -15.60
C LYS A 44 -7.36 9.10 -15.70
N LYS A 45 -6.18 9.45 -15.18
CA LYS A 45 -5.02 8.56 -15.24
C LYS A 45 -5.25 7.33 -14.37
N MET A 46 -5.84 7.51 -13.20
CA MET A 46 -6.15 6.41 -12.31
C MET A 46 -7.23 5.51 -12.90
N LYS A 47 -8.29 6.10 -13.42
CA LYS A 47 -9.38 5.35 -14.03
C LYS A 47 -8.94 4.57 -15.25
N ARG A 48 -8.05 5.17 -16.07
CA ARG A 48 -7.53 4.49 -17.24
C ARG A 48 -6.78 3.22 -16.88
N ALA A 49 -6.07 3.23 -15.76
CA ALA A 49 -5.30 2.08 -15.31
C ALA A 49 -6.16 0.98 -14.68
N GLY A 50 -7.30 1.35 -14.04
CA GLY A 50 -8.06 0.40 -13.25
C GLY A 50 -9.57 0.37 -13.48
N LEU A 51 -10.08 1.09 -14.48
CA LEU A 51 -11.52 1.28 -14.64
C LEU A 51 -12.31 -0.03 -14.79
N ASP A 52 -11.81 -0.98 -15.58
CA ASP A 52 -12.52 -2.23 -15.83
C ASP A 52 -12.68 -3.08 -14.58
N TYR A 53 -11.87 -2.84 -13.59
CA TYR A 53 -11.86 -3.61 -12.34
C TYR A 53 -12.59 -2.88 -11.20
N TRP A 54 -13.00 -1.65 -11.44
CA TRP A 54 -13.57 -0.79 -10.41
C TRP A 54 -14.76 -1.41 -9.67
N PRO A 55 -15.72 -2.05 -10.35
CA PRO A 55 -16.85 -2.67 -9.66
C PRO A 55 -16.47 -3.85 -8.76
N LEU A 56 -15.29 -4.45 -8.98
CA LEU A 56 -14.82 -5.59 -8.21
C LEU A 56 -13.91 -5.17 -7.06
N LEU A 57 -13.64 -3.88 -6.94
CA LEU A 57 -12.63 -3.37 -6.03
C LEU A 57 -13.25 -3.06 -4.67
N ASP A 58 -12.67 -3.65 -3.62
CA ASP A 58 -12.99 -3.33 -2.25
C ASP A 58 -12.03 -2.23 -1.79
N ILE A 59 -12.51 -0.99 -1.82
CA ILE A 59 -11.67 0.18 -1.54
C ILE A 59 -12.28 1.03 -0.43
N THR A 60 -11.44 1.46 0.51
CA THR A 60 -11.82 2.39 1.57
C THR A 60 -10.85 3.57 1.57
N VAL A 61 -11.37 4.77 1.72
CA VAL A 61 -10.57 5.99 1.72
C VAL A 61 -10.63 6.64 3.09
N TYR A 62 -9.47 7.09 3.57
CA TYR A 62 -9.33 7.72 4.88
C TYR A 62 -8.72 9.12 4.71
N GLU A 63 -9.16 10.06 5.53
CA GLU A 63 -8.64 11.44 5.46
C GLU A 63 -7.16 11.52 5.80
N ASN A 64 -6.72 10.71 6.76
CA ASN A 64 -5.35 10.75 7.24
C ASN A 64 -5.00 9.43 7.93
N ALA A 65 -3.73 9.29 8.31
CA ALA A 65 -3.23 8.08 8.95
C ALA A 65 -3.89 7.83 10.30
N GLN A 66 -4.18 8.88 11.05
CA GLN A 66 -4.83 8.73 12.36
C GLN A 66 -6.20 8.07 12.21
N ALA A 67 -6.98 8.51 11.22
CA ALA A 67 -8.29 7.91 10.96
C ALA A 67 -8.15 6.44 10.55
N PHE A 68 -7.16 6.12 9.74
CA PHE A 68 -6.93 4.76 9.30
C PHE A 68 -6.59 3.85 10.50
N PHE A 69 -5.62 4.23 11.32
CA PHE A 69 -5.19 3.39 12.43
C PHE A 69 -6.23 3.28 13.53
N SER A 70 -7.12 4.27 13.65
CA SER A 70 -8.20 4.20 14.65
C SER A 70 -9.29 3.20 14.25
N GLN A 71 -9.42 2.90 12.97
CA GLN A 71 -10.48 2.02 12.46
C GLN A 71 -9.99 0.61 12.15
N ASN A 72 -8.70 0.36 12.21
CA ASN A 72 -8.12 -0.93 11.84
C ASN A 72 -7.15 -1.39 12.91
N SER A 73 -7.18 -2.68 13.23
CA SER A 73 -6.39 -3.22 14.34
C SER A 73 -5.13 -3.98 13.91
N GLY A 74 -4.91 -4.13 12.61
CA GLY A 74 -3.73 -4.83 12.13
C GLY A 74 -3.85 -6.34 12.14
N PRO A 75 -2.76 -7.10 12.11
CA PRO A 75 -1.38 -6.61 12.21
C PRO A 75 -0.93 -5.82 10.99
N PHE A 76 -0.08 -4.82 11.24
CA PHE A 76 0.44 -3.93 10.20
C PHE A 76 1.89 -4.27 9.91
N PHE A 77 2.23 -4.39 8.62
CA PHE A 77 3.60 -4.59 8.17
C PHE A 77 3.98 -3.39 7.31
N TYR A 78 5.06 -2.72 7.71
CA TYR A 78 5.47 -1.45 7.11
C TYR A 78 6.58 -1.70 6.10
N PHE A 79 6.31 -1.46 4.83
CA PHE A 79 7.26 -1.73 3.76
C PHE A 79 8.13 -0.51 3.47
N SER A 80 9.44 -0.72 3.51
CA SER A 80 10.41 0.35 3.31
C SER A 80 11.72 -0.22 2.80
N THR A 81 12.42 0.57 1.96
CA THR A 81 13.77 0.21 1.53
C THR A 81 14.78 0.30 2.68
N LYS A 82 14.41 0.95 3.79
CA LYS A 82 15.28 1.15 4.95
C LYS A 82 15.12 0.08 6.02
N ALA A 83 14.16 -0.80 5.88
CA ALA A 83 13.94 -1.87 6.87
C ALA A 83 15.04 -2.94 6.76
N ARG A 84 15.31 -3.61 7.88
CA ARG A 84 16.33 -4.64 7.92
C ARG A 84 15.82 -6.02 7.53
N ARG A 85 14.60 -6.34 7.95
CA ARG A 85 14.02 -7.64 7.63
C ARG A 85 13.55 -7.67 6.19
N VAL A 86 13.93 -8.74 5.48
CA VAL A 86 13.47 -8.94 4.11
C VAL A 86 12.06 -9.52 4.14
N TYR A 87 11.24 -9.16 3.15
CA TYR A 87 9.83 -9.54 3.13
C TYR A 87 9.60 -11.06 3.23
N THR A 88 10.56 -11.86 2.77
CA THR A 88 10.46 -13.32 2.84
C THR A 88 10.72 -13.90 4.23
N GLU A 89 11.26 -13.10 5.15
CA GLU A 89 11.52 -13.53 6.51
C GLU A 89 10.31 -13.44 7.42
N VAL A 90 9.19 -12.91 6.90
CA VAL A 90 7.99 -12.65 7.67
C VAL A 90 6.84 -13.50 7.15
N THR A 91 6.07 -14.09 8.07
CA THR A 91 4.84 -14.78 7.72
C THR A 91 3.67 -13.83 7.94
N TYR A 92 2.86 -13.67 6.91
CA TYR A 92 1.74 -12.74 6.95
C TYR A 92 0.45 -13.49 7.29
N PRO A 93 -0.16 -13.21 8.45
CA PRO A 93 -1.41 -13.88 8.80
C PRO A 93 -2.56 -13.37 7.92
N ASP A 94 -3.66 -14.13 7.95
CA ASP A 94 -4.89 -13.70 7.29
C ASP A 94 -5.33 -12.36 7.86
N GLY A 95 -5.70 -11.43 6.98
CA GLY A 95 -6.11 -10.10 7.41
C GLY A 95 -4.97 -9.14 7.63
N ALA A 96 -3.72 -9.53 7.32
CA ALA A 96 -2.57 -8.64 7.48
C ALA A 96 -2.70 -7.39 6.61
N TYR A 97 -2.19 -6.28 7.11
CA TYR A 97 -2.17 -5.00 6.40
C TYR A 97 -0.76 -4.73 5.91
N LEU A 98 -0.61 -4.62 4.60
CA LEU A 98 0.68 -4.33 3.96
C LEU A 98 0.71 -2.83 3.65
N VAL A 99 1.50 -2.09 4.43
CA VAL A 99 1.48 -0.63 4.43
C VAL A 99 2.64 -0.09 3.60
N PHE A 100 2.32 0.66 2.55
CA PHE A 100 3.30 1.25 1.64
C PHE A 100 3.24 2.76 1.72
N GLY A 101 4.42 3.39 1.70
CA GLY A 101 4.52 4.84 1.73
C GLY A 101 4.37 5.47 0.36
N LYS A 102 4.44 6.81 0.33
CA LYS A 102 4.36 7.54 -0.93
C LYS A 102 5.60 7.31 -1.78
N GLU A 103 5.43 7.49 -3.08
CA GLU A 103 6.43 7.08 -4.07
C GLU A 103 7.76 7.80 -3.91
N THR A 104 7.75 9.07 -3.51
CA THR A 104 8.99 9.85 -3.42
C THR A 104 9.73 9.71 -2.09
N ALA A 105 9.02 9.47 -0.99
CA ALA A 105 9.64 9.53 0.34
C ALA A 105 9.41 8.28 1.19
N GLY A 106 8.51 7.38 0.78
CA GLY A 106 8.18 6.22 1.58
C GLY A 106 7.38 6.55 2.83
N LEU A 107 7.45 5.70 3.83
CA LEU A 107 6.75 5.88 5.10
C LEU A 107 7.54 6.79 6.03
N PRO A 108 6.86 7.44 7.00
CA PRO A 108 7.57 8.18 8.03
C PRO A 108 8.56 7.28 8.77
N GLU A 109 9.76 7.78 8.99
CA GLU A 109 10.82 6.98 9.62
C GLU A 109 10.46 6.54 11.04
N GLU A 110 9.70 7.36 11.76
CA GLU A 110 9.27 7.02 13.11
C GLU A 110 8.41 5.76 13.15
N TRP A 111 7.63 5.50 12.10
CA TRP A 111 6.82 4.27 12.06
C TRP A 111 7.70 3.04 12.00
N LEU A 112 8.78 3.08 11.24
CA LEU A 112 9.72 1.97 11.13
C LEU A 112 10.50 1.78 12.41
N ARG A 113 10.90 2.87 13.04
CA ARG A 113 11.65 2.83 14.30
C ARG A 113 10.80 2.29 15.44
N ASP A 114 9.51 2.63 15.46
CA ASP A 114 8.60 2.19 16.51
C ASP A 114 8.13 0.75 16.31
N HIS A 115 8.28 0.21 15.10
CA HIS A 115 7.82 -1.13 14.76
C HIS A 115 8.90 -1.92 14.01
N PRO A 116 10.08 -2.13 14.62
CA PRO A 116 11.19 -2.76 13.89
C PRO A 116 10.91 -4.21 13.48
N ASP A 117 10.13 -4.94 14.27
CA ASP A 117 9.81 -6.33 13.96
C ASP A 117 8.85 -6.46 12.79
N ASN A 118 8.06 -5.42 12.53
CA ASN A 118 7.07 -5.41 11.46
C ASN A 118 7.46 -4.49 10.30
N SER A 119 8.68 -3.99 10.30
CA SER A 119 9.21 -3.21 9.18
C SER A 119 9.93 -4.15 8.23
N VAL A 120 9.54 -4.11 6.96
CA VAL A 120 9.91 -5.13 5.98
C VAL A 120 10.48 -4.46 4.75
N ARG A 121 11.50 -5.07 4.17
CA ARG A 121 12.14 -4.57 2.97
C ARG A 121 11.88 -5.51 1.80
N LEU A 122 11.43 -4.93 0.67
CA LEU A 122 11.43 -5.63 -0.59
C LEU A 122 12.84 -5.50 -1.19
N PRO A 123 13.47 -6.60 -1.63
CA PRO A 123 14.75 -6.48 -2.29
C PRO A 123 14.62 -5.61 -3.53
N MET A 124 15.46 -4.58 -3.61
CA MET A 124 15.51 -3.74 -4.80
C MET A 124 16.53 -4.33 -5.74
N LEU A 125 16.09 -4.65 -6.94
CA LEU A 125 16.99 -5.15 -7.98
C LEU A 125 17.75 -4.00 -8.62
N ASP A 126 17.65 -2.82 -8.06
CA ASP A 126 18.38 -1.63 -8.50
C ASP A 126 18.15 -1.36 -9.98
N ASP A 127 16.91 -1.46 -10.40
CA ASP A 127 16.53 -1.15 -11.78
C ASP A 127 15.14 -0.53 -11.81
N GLU A 128 14.75 -0.06 -13.01
CA GLU A 128 13.45 0.57 -13.19
C GLU A 128 12.30 -0.40 -13.02
N ALA A 129 12.52 -1.67 -13.33
CA ALA A 129 11.47 -2.67 -13.18
C ALA A 129 11.09 -2.85 -11.72
N ALA A 130 12.07 -2.86 -10.81
CA ALA A 130 11.78 -2.94 -9.38
C ALA A 130 10.99 -1.72 -8.89
N ARG A 131 11.31 -0.55 -9.42
CA ARG A 131 10.60 0.67 -9.07
C ARG A 131 9.15 0.67 -9.57
N SER A 132 8.91 0.08 -10.71
CA SER A 132 7.58 0.05 -11.31
C SER A 132 6.63 -0.90 -10.59
N LEU A 133 7.14 -1.74 -9.71
CA LEU A 133 6.30 -2.63 -8.91
C LEU A 133 5.64 -1.93 -7.73
N ASN A 134 6.07 -0.74 -7.43
CA ASN A 134 5.51 0.02 -6.29
C ASN A 134 4.39 0.95 -6.70
#